data_dd6883496bdb3071f1274572711aebcb
#
_entry.id   dd6883496bdb3071f1274572711aebcb
#
_cell.length_a   1.000
_cell.length_b   1.000
_cell.length_c   1.000
_cell.angle_alpha   90.00
_cell.angle_beta   90.00
_cell.angle_gamma   90.00
#
_symmetry.space_group_name_H-M   'P 1'
#
loop_
_entity.id
_entity.type
_entity.pdbx_description
1 polymer ?
#
loop_
_entity_poly.entity_id
_entity_poly.type
_entity_poly.pdbx_seq_one_letter_code
_entity_poly.pdbx_strand_id
1 'polypeptide(L)'
;MTGKNYDWTYFKRRIYINNSSAKELFRKWATPGGITEWFIEFATYESKNGAIRKPDEVVQKGDKYKWIFHKGSTVDGVVLDVVEDSLFKFTFGENDPGSNEDVTVTVTFHEQDGKVWFDILQDNMSDSKFGRVYYHISCNMGWAFHINNMKSIINCGHDLRVKGVERMHVDAPSAYPLEDYKWTKFRQKEYIKAPLEEVFIKWTTPKGITEWFIKDAEYETPDGKIRASDEVVKPNDKYTWLFHTGYEMKGKVLEVIDNSSFKFTFGKKEPGSDEDVVVNVTFNERDGMTEIELTQSNMADNDYGKVNYNLSCMVGWSYFMTNLRSIFESGFDYREKEEYLAKVSTAYSLER
;
A
#
# COMPACT_ATOMS: atom_id res chain seq x y z
N MET A 1 6.02 -5.30 -17.40
CA MET A 1 7.23 -4.49 -17.66
C MET A 1 8.42 -5.43 -17.57
N THR A 2 9.38 -5.35 -18.50
CA THR A 2 10.66 -6.04 -18.32
C THR A 2 11.48 -5.17 -17.38
N GLY A 3 11.86 -5.61 -16.20
CA GLY A 3 12.54 -4.80 -15.17
C GLY A 3 13.81 -4.04 -15.59
N LYS A 4 14.29 -4.25 -16.82
CA LYS A 4 15.50 -3.61 -17.36
C LYS A 4 15.44 -2.10 -17.56
N ASN A 5 14.25 -1.48 -17.52
CA ASN A 5 14.06 -0.04 -17.78
C ASN A 5 13.17 0.62 -16.73
N TYR A 6 13.06 0.06 -15.52
CA TYR A 6 12.29 0.69 -14.46
C TYR A 6 13.09 1.86 -13.88
N ASP A 7 12.46 3.05 -13.87
CA ASP A 7 13.07 4.25 -13.32
C ASP A 7 12.81 4.35 -11.82
N TRP A 8 13.85 4.14 -11.02
CA TRP A 8 13.79 4.19 -9.58
C TRP A 8 13.81 5.62 -9.00
N THR A 9 13.98 6.63 -9.86
CA THR A 9 14.08 8.02 -9.42
C THR A 9 12.74 8.69 -9.16
N TYR A 10 11.65 8.06 -9.60
CA TYR A 10 10.28 8.54 -9.33
C TYR A 10 9.28 7.39 -9.31
N PHE A 11 8.11 7.67 -8.75
CA PHE A 11 6.89 6.90 -9.00
C PHE A 11 5.67 7.82 -9.10
N LYS A 12 4.69 7.39 -9.86
CA LYS A 12 3.43 8.10 -10.03
C LYS A 12 2.25 7.14 -9.84
N ARG A 13 1.22 7.59 -9.13
CA ARG A 13 -0.01 6.81 -8.90
C ARG A 13 -1.22 7.66 -9.16
N ARG A 14 -2.26 7.07 -9.74
CA ARG A 14 -3.59 7.68 -9.86
C ARG A 14 -4.55 7.00 -8.90
N ILE A 15 -5.29 7.80 -8.13
CA ILE A 15 -6.18 7.33 -7.10
C ILE A 15 -7.57 7.91 -7.32
N TYR A 16 -8.54 7.05 -7.60
CA TYR A 16 -9.95 7.43 -7.67
C TYR A 16 -10.56 7.46 -6.28
N ILE A 17 -11.34 8.50 -6.00
CA ILE A 17 -12.05 8.69 -4.72
C ILE A 17 -13.52 8.90 -5.02
N ASN A 18 -14.34 8.05 -4.44
CA ASN A 18 -15.79 8.20 -4.47
C ASN A 18 -16.25 9.13 -3.34
N ASN A 19 -17.44 9.72 -3.49
CA ASN A 19 -18.09 10.56 -2.47
C ASN A 19 -17.25 11.76 -2.01
N SER A 20 -16.50 12.38 -2.93
CA SER A 20 -15.72 13.58 -2.67
C SER A 20 -15.68 14.49 -3.91
N SER A 21 -15.10 15.66 -3.78
CA SER A 21 -14.78 16.60 -4.86
C SER A 21 -13.30 16.90 -4.93
N ALA A 22 -12.81 17.43 -6.06
CA ALA A 22 -11.41 17.85 -6.19
C ALA A 22 -11.04 18.89 -5.12
N LYS A 23 -11.97 19.82 -4.81
CA LYS A 23 -11.83 20.82 -3.76
C LYS A 23 -11.68 20.21 -2.37
N GLU A 24 -12.51 19.24 -2.01
CA GLU A 24 -12.42 18.56 -0.70
C GLU A 24 -11.12 17.79 -0.57
N LEU A 25 -10.71 17.07 -1.61
CA LEU A 25 -9.42 16.37 -1.64
C LEU A 25 -8.24 17.34 -1.51
N PHE A 26 -8.26 18.46 -2.25
CA PHE A 26 -7.23 19.49 -2.13
C PHE A 26 -7.13 20.00 -0.69
N ARG A 27 -8.23 20.31 -0.03
CA ARG A 27 -8.22 20.78 1.36
C ARG A 27 -7.72 19.74 2.35
N LYS A 28 -7.98 18.46 2.12
CA LYS A 28 -7.41 17.36 2.93
C LYS A 28 -5.87 17.29 2.84
N TRP A 29 -5.29 17.74 1.75
CA TRP A 29 -3.85 17.79 1.55
C TRP A 29 -3.23 19.13 1.96
N ALA A 30 -3.85 20.22 1.59
CA ALA A 30 -3.27 21.58 1.59
C ALA A 30 -3.72 22.45 2.76
N THR A 31 -4.26 21.86 3.85
CA THR A 31 -4.54 22.57 5.10
C THR A 31 -3.97 21.81 6.30
N PRO A 32 -3.52 22.51 7.37
CA PRO A 32 -3.01 21.82 8.57
C PRO A 32 -4.02 20.84 9.20
N GLY A 33 -5.30 21.21 9.28
CA GLY A 33 -6.36 20.34 9.79
C GLY A 33 -6.64 19.18 8.84
N GLY A 34 -6.74 19.45 7.55
CA GLY A 34 -7.04 18.42 6.55
C GLY A 34 -6.01 17.28 6.52
N ILE A 35 -4.71 17.60 6.54
CA ILE A 35 -3.65 16.58 6.49
C ILE A 35 -3.61 15.71 7.76
N THR A 36 -4.03 16.25 8.91
CA THR A 36 -4.09 15.50 10.17
C THR A 36 -5.29 14.55 10.26
N GLU A 37 -6.33 14.78 9.48
CA GLU A 37 -7.48 13.89 9.47
C GLU A 37 -7.13 12.47 9.02
N TRP A 38 -6.17 12.32 8.09
CA TRP A 38 -5.93 11.03 7.44
C TRP A 38 -4.47 10.56 7.41
N PHE A 39 -3.49 11.47 7.49
CA PHE A 39 -2.08 11.15 7.21
C PHE A 39 -1.21 11.18 8.47
N ILE A 40 -1.16 12.28 9.18
CA ILE A 40 -0.25 12.54 10.30
C ILE A 40 -1.03 12.88 11.57
N GLU A 41 -0.35 12.94 12.72
CA GLU A 41 -0.95 13.29 13.99
C GLU A 41 -1.03 14.81 14.18
N PHE A 42 0.08 15.51 13.93
CA PHE A 42 0.16 16.96 14.05
C PHE A 42 0.85 17.59 12.84
N ALA A 43 0.33 18.74 12.40
CA ALA A 43 0.90 19.56 11.36
C ALA A 43 1.04 21.00 11.82
N THR A 44 2.22 21.55 11.66
CA THR A 44 2.47 22.99 11.80
C THR A 44 2.97 23.53 10.49
N TYR A 45 2.41 24.66 10.03
CA TYR A 45 2.90 25.38 8.88
C TYR A 45 3.21 26.82 9.29
N GLU A 46 4.43 27.24 9.02
CA GLU A 46 4.92 28.60 9.30
C GLU A 46 5.12 29.34 7.99
N SER A 47 4.43 30.46 7.85
CA SER A 47 4.55 31.33 6.69
C SER A 47 5.90 32.07 6.67
N LYS A 48 6.26 32.68 5.53
CA LYS A 48 7.52 33.40 5.36
C LYS A 48 7.72 34.55 6.36
N ASN A 49 6.64 35.07 6.96
CA ASN A 49 6.72 36.14 7.96
C ASN A 49 6.64 35.62 9.40
N GLY A 50 6.74 34.29 9.61
CA GLY A 50 6.73 33.65 10.91
C GLY A 50 5.34 33.39 11.50
N ALA A 51 4.25 33.68 10.79
CA ALA A 51 2.91 33.41 11.27
C ALA A 51 2.53 31.93 11.06
N ILE A 52 1.90 31.33 12.06
CA ILE A 52 1.42 29.94 11.99
C ILE A 52 0.07 29.91 11.30
N ARG A 53 -0.10 29.02 10.30
CA ARG A 53 -1.36 28.79 9.60
C ARG A 53 -2.41 28.20 10.53
N LYS A 54 -3.66 28.65 10.38
CA LYS A 54 -4.80 28.07 11.09
C LYS A 54 -5.17 26.70 10.53
N PRO A 55 -5.87 25.84 11.28
CA PRO A 55 -6.21 24.49 10.84
C PRO A 55 -6.95 24.41 9.50
N ASP A 56 -7.79 25.38 9.18
CA ASP A 56 -8.61 25.44 7.96
C ASP A 56 -8.00 26.33 6.86
N GLU A 57 -6.87 26.98 7.12
CA GLU A 57 -6.20 27.89 6.19
C GLU A 57 -5.39 27.10 5.17
N VAL A 58 -5.58 27.43 3.88
CA VAL A 58 -4.77 26.84 2.80
C VAL A 58 -3.33 27.32 2.92
N VAL A 59 -2.41 26.37 2.91
CA VAL A 59 -0.95 26.64 2.94
C VAL A 59 -0.52 27.35 1.68
N GLN A 60 0.60 28.07 1.74
CA GLN A 60 1.07 28.90 0.63
C GLN A 60 2.49 28.49 0.23
N LYS A 61 2.84 28.81 -1.01
CA LYS A 61 4.21 28.65 -1.52
C LYS A 61 5.23 29.33 -0.62
N GLY A 62 6.19 28.54 -0.13
CA GLY A 62 7.28 28.97 0.73
C GLY A 62 6.96 28.84 2.22
N ASP A 63 5.78 28.34 2.61
CA ASP A 63 5.53 27.95 3.98
C ASP A 63 6.45 26.80 4.37
N LYS A 64 7.04 26.86 5.54
CA LYS A 64 7.78 25.75 6.14
C LYS A 64 6.81 24.90 6.93
N TYR A 65 6.96 23.58 6.84
CA TYR A 65 6.11 22.70 7.61
C TYR A 65 6.92 21.77 8.52
N LYS A 66 6.27 21.34 9.61
CA LYS A 66 6.69 20.24 10.47
C LYS A 66 5.51 19.32 10.68
N TRP A 67 5.68 18.05 10.29
CA TRP A 67 4.74 16.99 10.48
C TRP A 67 5.22 16.02 11.55
N ILE A 68 4.31 15.57 12.41
CA ILE A 68 4.57 14.58 13.44
C ILE A 68 3.67 13.39 13.18
N PHE A 69 4.25 12.23 12.97
CA PHE A 69 3.53 10.97 12.82
C PHE A 69 3.17 10.36 14.18
N HIS A 70 2.17 9.46 14.19
CA HIS A 70 1.65 8.83 15.43
C HIS A 70 2.69 8.11 16.29
N LYS A 71 3.90 7.87 15.77
CA LYS A 71 5.03 7.29 16.51
C LYS A 71 6.05 8.34 16.98
N GLY A 72 5.73 9.61 16.82
CA GLY A 72 6.61 10.71 17.18
C GLY A 72 7.73 10.99 16.17
N SER A 73 7.84 10.22 15.08
CA SER A 73 8.76 10.57 14.00
C SER A 73 8.33 11.88 13.35
N THR A 74 9.29 12.70 12.96
CA THR A 74 9.04 14.01 12.36
C THR A 74 9.55 14.09 10.94
N VAL A 75 8.85 14.86 10.12
CA VAL A 75 9.29 15.27 8.78
C VAL A 75 9.12 16.78 8.68
N ASP A 76 10.20 17.46 8.34
CA ASP A 76 10.22 18.89 8.08
C ASP A 76 10.38 19.13 6.58
N GLY A 77 9.84 20.24 6.08
CA GLY A 77 9.98 20.56 4.67
C GLY A 77 9.40 21.93 4.30
N VAL A 78 9.30 22.17 3.00
CA VAL A 78 8.85 23.44 2.42
C VAL A 78 7.76 23.17 1.39
N VAL A 79 6.74 24.00 1.40
CA VAL A 79 5.72 24.07 0.35
C VAL A 79 6.32 24.73 -0.89
N LEU A 80 6.42 23.99 -1.97
CA LEU A 80 7.08 24.45 -3.20
C LEU A 80 6.12 25.15 -4.16
N ASP A 81 4.87 24.66 -4.24
CA ASP A 81 3.84 25.27 -5.07
C ASP A 81 2.42 24.88 -4.61
N VAL A 82 1.48 25.80 -4.80
CA VAL A 82 0.06 25.63 -4.48
C VAL A 82 -0.77 26.33 -5.54
N VAL A 83 -1.70 25.58 -6.15
CA VAL A 83 -2.78 26.12 -6.97
C VAL A 83 -4.08 25.60 -6.39
N GLU A 84 -4.94 26.50 -5.93
CA GLU A 84 -6.18 26.15 -5.23
C GLU A 84 -7.01 25.13 -6.04
N ASP A 85 -7.52 24.12 -5.34
CA ASP A 85 -8.31 23.02 -5.85
C ASP A 85 -7.66 22.15 -6.96
N SER A 86 -6.37 22.39 -7.29
CA SER A 86 -5.69 21.79 -8.45
C SER A 86 -4.33 21.17 -8.15
N LEU A 87 -3.47 21.84 -7.35
CA LEU A 87 -2.09 21.38 -7.15
C LEU A 87 -1.56 21.70 -5.75
N PHE A 88 -0.87 20.72 -5.18
CA PHE A 88 -0.07 20.88 -3.97
C PHE A 88 1.29 20.20 -4.16
N LYS A 89 2.40 20.97 -4.05
CA LYS A 89 3.77 20.46 -4.19
C LYS A 89 4.60 20.84 -2.97
N PHE A 90 5.40 19.88 -2.45
CA PHE A 90 6.24 20.07 -1.27
C PHE A 90 7.49 19.18 -1.34
N THR A 91 8.55 19.55 -0.61
CA THR A 91 9.69 18.66 -0.35
C THR A 91 9.27 17.57 0.63
N PHE A 92 9.81 16.34 0.56
CA PHE A 92 9.38 15.24 1.41
C PHE A 92 10.55 14.39 1.90
N GLY A 93 10.83 14.48 3.20
CA GLY A 93 11.89 13.73 3.85
C GLY A 93 13.21 14.49 3.90
N GLU A 94 14.19 13.84 4.51
CA GLU A 94 15.58 14.33 4.53
C GLU A 94 16.22 14.18 3.14
N ASN A 95 17.34 14.86 2.92
CA ASN A 95 18.08 14.72 1.68
C ASN A 95 18.44 13.26 1.41
N ASP A 96 18.11 12.75 0.24
CA ASP A 96 18.60 11.49 -0.25
C ASP A 96 20.12 11.64 -0.52
N PRO A 97 21.01 10.90 0.21
CA PRO A 97 22.46 11.08 0.05
C PRO A 97 22.98 10.81 -1.37
N GLY A 98 22.19 10.14 -2.19
CA GLY A 98 22.49 9.84 -3.59
C GLY A 98 21.89 10.83 -4.59
N SER A 99 21.09 11.81 -4.14
CA SER A 99 20.48 12.82 -4.97
C SER A 99 21.10 14.20 -4.70
N ASN A 100 21.19 15.03 -5.74
CA ASN A 100 21.60 16.44 -5.62
C ASN A 100 20.40 17.37 -5.38
N GLU A 101 19.19 16.85 -5.38
CA GLU A 101 17.94 17.59 -5.25
C GLU A 101 17.11 17.03 -4.10
N ASP A 102 16.28 17.85 -3.48
CA ASP A 102 15.32 17.41 -2.48
C ASP A 102 14.29 16.45 -3.11
N VAL A 103 13.96 15.39 -2.41
CA VAL A 103 12.83 14.52 -2.78
C VAL A 103 11.56 15.36 -2.71
N THR A 104 10.76 15.34 -3.77
CA THR A 104 9.52 16.14 -3.83
C THR A 104 8.30 15.25 -4.01
N VAL A 105 7.16 15.74 -3.51
CA VAL A 105 5.84 15.17 -3.77
C VAL A 105 4.97 16.22 -4.43
N THR A 106 4.40 15.86 -5.57
CA THR A 106 3.43 16.68 -6.30
C THR A 106 2.10 15.93 -6.33
N VAL A 107 1.03 16.59 -5.84
CA VAL A 107 -0.33 16.07 -5.90
C VAL A 107 -1.15 16.97 -6.81
N THR A 108 -1.79 16.39 -7.82
CA THR A 108 -2.71 17.11 -8.73
C THR A 108 -4.12 16.53 -8.59
N PHE A 109 -5.11 17.41 -8.48
CA PHE A 109 -6.50 17.06 -8.22
C PHE A 109 -7.35 17.25 -9.47
N HIS A 110 -8.26 16.31 -9.73
CA HIS A 110 -9.04 16.28 -10.96
C HIS A 110 -10.49 15.88 -10.65
N GLU A 111 -11.41 16.53 -11.36
CA GLU A 111 -12.82 16.18 -11.37
C GLU A 111 -13.34 16.28 -12.79
N GLN A 112 -13.82 15.18 -13.35
CA GLN A 112 -14.33 15.13 -14.71
C GLN A 112 -15.34 13.99 -14.87
N ASP A 113 -16.44 14.24 -15.55
CA ASP A 113 -17.50 13.25 -15.90
C ASP A 113 -17.99 12.46 -14.67
N GLY A 114 -18.13 13.15 -13.52
CA GLY A 114 -18.59 12.55 -12.27
C GLY A 114 -17.56 11.66 -11.58
N LYS A 115 -16.32 11.62 -12.07
CA LYS A 115 -15.20 10.96 -11.45
C LYS A 115 -14.28 11.97 -10.80
N VAL A 116 -13.83 11.65 -9.59
CA VAL A 116 -12.87 12.46 -8.84
C VAL A 116 -11.63 11.61 -8.59
N TRP A 117 -10.46 12.16 -8.86
CA TRP A 117 -9.18 11.49 -8.60
C TRP A 117 -8.08 12.49 -8.30
N PHE A 118 -7.01 12.01 -7.74
CA PHE A 118 -5.74 12.74 -7.69
C PHE A 118 -4.61 11.87 -8.18
N ASP A 119 -3.60 12.53 -8.76
CA ASP A 119 -2.32 11.91 -9.10
C ASP A 119 -1.30 12.33 -8.04
N ILE A 120 -0.54 11.37 -7.52
CA ILE A 120 0.62 11.62 -6.67
C ILE A 120 1.87 11.24 -7.44
N LEU A 121 2.80 12.19 -7.58
CA LEU A 121 4.13 12.00 -8.13
C LEU A 121 5.14 12.27 -7.02
N GLN A 122 5.94 11.26 -6.66
CA GLN A 122 7.12 11.47 -5.84
C GLN A 122 8.34 11.29 -6.72
N ASP A 123 9.25 12.27 -6.75
CA ASP A 123 10.41 12.32 -7.65
C ASP A 123 11.66 12.87 -6.95
N ASN A 124 12.77 12.94 -7.74
CA ASN A 124 14.11 13.30 -7.29
C ASN A 124 14.74 12.32 -6.30
N MET A 125 14.29 11.07 -6.30
CA MET A 125 14.93 10.00 -5.52
C MET A 125 16.19 9.53 -6.23
N SER A 126 17.22 9.10 -5.49
CA SER A 126 18.39 8.49 -6.11
C SER A 126 18.13 7.06 -6.56
N ASP A 127 18.84 6.63 -7.59
CA ASP A 127 18.89 5.22 -8.00
C ASP A 127 19.91 4.40 -7.17
N SER A 128 20.30 4.89 -5.99
CA SER A 128 21.11 4.17 -5.02
C SER A 128 20.27 3.12 -4.27
N LYS A 129 20.91 2.17 -3.58
CA LYS A 129 20.20 1.24 -2.70
C LYS A 129 19.36 1.98 -1.65
N PHE A 130 19.88 3.09 -1.13
CA PHE A 130 19.18 3.94 -0.16
C PHE A 130 17.91 4.54 -0.78
N GLY A 131 18.01 5.22 -1.93
CA GLY A 131 16.87 5.82 -2.61
C GLY A 131 15.80 4.80 -2.98
N ARG A 132 16.21 3.64 -3.51
CA ARG A 132 15.28 2.54 -3.84
C ARG A 132 14.54 2.01 -2.62
N VAL A 133 15.20 1.78 -1.50
CA VAL A 133 14.62 1.16 -0.30
C VAL A 133 13.86 2.17 0.55
N TYR A 134 14.50 3.29 0.92
CA TYR A 134 13.91 4.28 1.83
C TYR A 134 12.82 5.11 1.17
N TYR A 135 13.07 5.63 -0.02
CA TYR A 135 12.13 6.51 -0.69
C TYR A 135 11.19 5.76 -1.63
N HIS A 136 11.73 4.99 -2.55
CA HIS A 136 10.87 4.39 -3.56
C HIS A 136 9.94 3.31 -2.97
N ILE A 137 10.48 2.33 -2.24
CA ILE A 137 9.68 1.23 -1.68
C ILE A 137 8.90 1.69 -0.45
N SER A 138 9.57 2.23 0.57
CA SER A 138 8.93 2.56 1.85
C SER A 138 7.89 3.66 1.73
N CYS A 139 8.18 4.72 0.96
CA CYS A 139 7.19 5.78 0.73
C CYS A 139 6.00 5.25 -0.08
N ASN A 140 6.24 4.43 -1.10
CA ASN A 140 5.15 3.88 -1.92
C ASN A 140 4.22 2.98 -1.10
N MET A 141 4.77 2.18 -0.17
CA MET A 141 3.98 1.42 0.80
C MET A 141 3.23 2.33 1.77
N GLY A 142 3.90 3.35 2.31
CA GLY A 142 3.29 4.35 3.19
C GLY A 142 2.13 5.07 2.50
N TRP A 143 2.31 5.51 1.27
CA TRP A 143 1.24 6.11 0.48
C TRP A 143 0.09 5.13 0.25
N ALA A 144 0.37 3.84 -0.06
CA ALA A 144 -0.67 2.84 -0.22
C ALA A 144 -1.56 2.74 1.03
N PHE A 145 -0.96 2.65 2.21
CA PHE A 145 -1.69 2.60 3.48
C PHE A 145 -2.49 3.87 3.76
N HIS A 146 -1.84 5.03 3.74
CA HIS A 146 -2.48 6.30 4.12
C HIS A 146 -3.57 6.73 3.15
N ILE A 147 -3.41 6.46 1.84
CA ILE A 147 -4.45 6.72 0.83
C ILE A 147 -5.67 5.82 1.08
N ASN A 148 -5.46 4.56 1.46
CA ASN A 148 -6.55 3.67 1.83
C ASN A 148 -7.26 4.15 3.10
N ASN A 149 -6.50 4.69 4.07
CA ASN A 149 -7.07 5.34 5.23
C ASN A 149 -7.93 6.55 4.84
N MET A 150 -7.46 7.40 3.92
CA MET A 150 -8.26 8.51 3.39
C MET A 150 -9.56 8.01 2.74
N LYS A 151 -9.50 6.95 1.92
CA LYS A 151 -10.68 6.32 1.32
C LYS A 151 -11.67 5.84 2.39
N SER A 152 -11.19 5.19 3.43
CA SER A 152 -12.00 4.71 4.55
C SER A 152 -12.69 5.86 5.30
N ILE A 153 -11.95 6.92 5.63
CA ILE A 153 -12.50 8.10 6.31
C ILE A 153 -13.58 8.78 5.47
N ILE A 154 -13.32 9.00 4.18
CA ILE A 154 -14.28 9.68 3.28
C ILE A 154 -15.58 8.86 3.10
N ASN A 155 -15.45 7.54 2.96
CA ASN A 155 -16.61 6.71 2.60
C ASN A 155 -17.40 6.17 3.81
N CYS A 156 -16.74 5.97 4.96
CA CYS A 156 -17.39 5.37 6.13
C CYS A 156 -17.00 6.01 7.48
N GLY A 157 -16.20 7.08 7.48
CA GLY A 157 -15.78 7.78 8.71
C GLY A 157 -14.82 6.97 9.60
N HIS A 158 -14.27 5.84 9.10
CA HIS A 158 -13.42 4.96 9.88
C HIS A 158 -11.93 5.26 9.65
N ASP A 159 -11.20 5.61 10.73
CA ASP A 159 -9.76 5.86 10.70
C ASP A 159 -8.99 4.56 10.96
N LEU A 160 -8.29 4.06 9.94
CA LEU A 160 -7.49 2.85 10.00
C LEU A 160 -6.15 3.03 10.76
N ARG A 161 -5.76 4.26 11.10
CA ARG A 161 -4.56 4.50 11.90
C ARG A 161 -4.78 4.03 13.34
N VAL A 162 -3.82 3.30 13.89
CA VAL A 162 -3.85 2.88 15.30
C VAL A 162 -3.20 3.96 16.14
N LYS A 163 -4.02 4.82 16.75
CA LYS A 163 -3.55 5.91 17.62
C LYS A 163 -3.01 5.34 18.94
N GLY A 164 -1.84 5.77 19.34
CA GLY A 164 -1.26 5.45 20.65
C GLY A 164 -0.75 4.03 20.86
N VAL A 165 -0.61 3.22 19.79
CA VAL A 165 -0.10 1.85 19.87
C VAL A 165 1.07 1.68 18.93
N GLU A 166 2.18 1.09 19.39
CA GLU A 166 3.38 0.74 18.61
C GLU A 166 3.12 -0.26 17.44
N ARG A 167 1.89 -0.57 17.16
CA ARG A 167 1.43 -1.79 16.49
C ARG A 167 1.20 -1.69 15.00
N MET A 168 1.26 -0.51 14.41
CA MET A 168 1.21 -0.43 12.95
C MET A 168 2.60 -0.65 12.37
N HIS A 169 2.98 -1.89 12.28
CA HIS A 169 4.16 -2.25 11.51
C HIS A 169 3.78 -3.16 10.35
N VAL A 170 3.48 -2.51 9.26
CA VAL A 170 4.22 -2.91 8.07
C VAL A 170 5.69 -2.82 8.47
N ASP A 171 6.44 -3.92 8.45
CA ASP A 171 7.90 -3.89 8.57
C ASP A 171 8.40 -3.12 7.34
N ALA A 172 8.33 -1.78 7.41
CA ALA A 172 8.79 -0.94 6.32
C ALA A 172 10.27 -1.26 6.09
N PRO A 173 10.72 -1.40 4.83
CA PRO A 173 12.13 -1.64 4.54
C PRO A 173 13.06 -0.67 5.23
N SER A 174 12.62 0.56 5.47
CA SER A 174 13.34 1.59 6.22
C SER A 174 13.51 1.31 7.72
N ALA A 175 12.79 0.33 8.28
CA ALA A 175 12.95 -0.08 9.68
C ALA A 175 14.20 -0.96 9.92
N TYR A 176 14.85 -1.44 8.85
CA TYR A 176 16.04 -2.28 8.94
C TYR A 176 17.30 -1.50 8.52
N PRO A 177 18.50 -1.89 9.04
CA PRO A 177 19.75 -1.42 8.47
C PRO A 177 19.78 -1.73 6.96
N LEU A 178 20.19 -0.76 6.16
CA LEU A 178 20.15 -0.86 4.70
C LEU A 178 20.95 -2.06 4.15
N GLU A 179 22.04 -2.40 4.81
CA GLU A 179 22.88 -3.56 4.50
C GLU A 179 22.15 -4.89 4.67
N ASP A 180 21.19 -4.95 5.60
CA ASP A 180 20.40 -6.16 5.88
C ASP A 180 19.21 -6.34 4.95
N TYR A 181 18.86 -5.31 4.17
CA TYR A 181 17.76 -5.40 3.23
C TYR A 181 18.03 -6.40 2.10
N LYS A 182 17.16 -7.41 2.00
CA LYS A 182 17.22 -8.49 1.01
C LYS A 182 16.12 -8.35 -0.03
N TRP A 183 16.49 -8.24 -1.31
CA TRP A 183 15.56 -8.20 -2.42
C TRP A 183 14.79 -9.51 -2.65
N THR A 184 15.32 -10.61 -2.12
CA THR A 184 14.78 -11.96 -2.31
C THR A 184 13.69 -12.36 -1.32
N LYS A 185 13.43 -11.51 -0.31
CA LYS A 185 12.46 -11.79 0.75
C LYS A 185 12.00 -10.50 1.39
N PHE A 186 10.71 -10.45 1.76
CA PHE A 186 10.18 -9.44 2.66
C PHE A 186 9.13 -10.02 3.60
N ARG A 187 8.80 -9.26 4.63
CA ARG A 187 7.79 -9.58 5.63
C ARG A 187 6.92 -8.36 5.89
N GLN A 188 5.63 -8.60 6.08
CA GLN A 188 4.65 -7.56 6.46
C GLN A 188 3.73 -8.08 7.55
N LYS A 189 3.26 -7.18 8.41
CA LYS A 189 2.29 -7.48 9.45
C LYS A 189 1.05 -6.61 9.34
N GLU A 190 -0.09 -7.17 9.70
CA GLU A 190 -1.34 -6.43 9.87
C GLU A 190 -2.05 -6.94 11.13
N TYR A 191 -2.79 -6.04 11.77
CA TYR A 191 -3.55 -6.33 12.99
C TYR A 191 -5.02 -6.03 12.73
N ILE A 192 -5.88 -7.02 12.90
CA ILE A 192 -7.32 -6.93 12.60
C ILE A 192 -8.12 -7.19 13.87
N LYS A 193 -9.07 -6.30 14.17
CA LYS A 193 -10.02 -6.47 15.29
C LYS A 193 -11.12 -7.46 14.90
N ALA A 194 -10.75 -8.72 14.77
CA ALA A 194 -11.65 -9.82 14.46
C ALA A 194 -11.11 -11.14 15.05
N PRO A 195 -11.98 -12.15 15.29
CA PRO A 195 -11.57 -13.48 15.71
C PRO A 195 -10.62 -14.12 14.69
N LEU A 196 -9.59 -14.80 15.17
CA LEU A 196 -8.57 -15.43 14.34
C LEU A 196 -9.18 -16.41 13.32
N GLU A 197 -10.14 -17.23 13.74
CA GLU A 197 -10.83 -18.18 12.86
C GLU A 197 -11.51 -17.49 11.67
N GLU A 198 -12.19 -16.36 11.90
CA GLU A 198 -12.85 -15.62 10.83
C GLU A 198 -11.84 -15.04 9.83
N VAL A 199 -10.71 -14.51 10.34
CA VAL A 199 -9.63 -14.00 9.50
C VAL A 199 -8.97 -15.13 8.71
N PHE A 200 -8.72 -16.28 9.33
CA PHE A 200 -8.16 -17.46 8.68
C PHE A 200 -9.06 -17.95 7.52
N ILE A 201 -10.37 -18.04 7.73
CA ILE A 201 -11.34 -18.42 6.70
C ILE A 201 -11.33 -17.47 5.50
N LYS A 202 -11.12 -16.17 5.72
CA LYS A 202 -10.97 -15.20 4.60
C LYS A 202 -9.77 -15.49 3.70
N TRP A 203 -8.73 -16.10 4.20
CA TRP A 203 -7.55 -16.49 3.43
C TRP A 203 -7.66 -17.87 2.79
N THR A 204 -8.35 -18.79 3.43
CA THR A 204 -8.24 -20.23 3.15
C THR A 204 -9.46 -20.84 2.49
N THR A 205 -10.45 -20.06 2.10
CA THR A 205 -11.60 -20.53 1.32
C THR A 205 -11.75 -19.78 0.00
N PRO A 206 -12.28 -20.42 -1.07
CA PRO A 206 -12.55 -19.74 -2.34
C PRO A 206 -13.41 -18.49 -2.17
N LYS A 207 -14.49 -18.56 -1.40
CA LYS A 207 -15.36 -17.41 -1.09
C LYS A 207 -14.59 -16.36 -0.27
N GLY A 208 -13.89 -16.78 0.77
CA GLY A 208 -13.18 -15.86 1.68
C GLY A 208 -12.19 -14.99 0.94
N ILE A 209 -11.34 -15.57 0.08
CA ILE A 209 -10.29 -14.82 -0.65
C ILE A 209 -10.87 -13.81 -1.65
N THR A 210 -12.04 -14.08 -2.23
CA THR A 210 -12.70 -13.16 -3.17
C THR A 210 -13.33 -11.95 -2.48
N GLU A 211 -13.63 -12.05 -1.22
CA GLU A 211 -14.27 -10.95 -0.48
C GLU A 211 -13.32 -9.76 -0.25
N TRP A 212 -12.01 -9.97 -0.29
CA TRP A 212 -11.06 -8.90 0.02
C TRP A 212 -9.87 -8.76 -0.94
N PHE A 213 -9.49 -9.81 -1.67
CA PHE A 213 -8.24 -9.83 -2.42
C PHE A 213 -8.45 -9.85 -3.94
N ILE A 214 -9.15 -10.84 -4.46
CA ILE A 214 -9.31 -11.10 -5.89
C ILE A 214 -10.78 -11.08 -6.32
N LYS A 215 -11.02 -11.13 -7.63
CA LYS A 215 -12.37 -11.11 -8.21
C LYS A 215 -13.02 -12.49 -8.17
N ASP A 216 -12.24 -13.55 -8.49
CA ASP A 216 -12.72 -14.93 -8.53
C ASP A 216 -11.59 -15.90 -8.19
N ALA A 217 -11.95 -17.04 -7.58
CA ALA A 217 -11.03 -18.06 -7.11
C ALA A 217 -11.58 -19.46 -7.35
N GLU A 218 -10.84 -20.27 -8.09
CA GLU A 218 -11.09 -21.68 -8.25
C GLU A 218 -9.95 -22.49 -7.63
N TYR A 219 -10.28 -23.54 -6.90
CA TYR A 219 -9.32 -24.49 -6.33
C TYR A 219 -9.66 -25.91 -6.76
N GLU A 220 -8.70 -26.57 -7.43
CA GLU A 220 -8.80 -27.95 -7.90
C GLU A 220 -8.00 -28.88 -6.99
N THR A 221 -8.68 -29.89 -6.46
CA THR A 221 -8.05 -30.95 -5.65
C THR A 221 -7.13 -31.82 -6.51
N PRO A 222 -6.22 -32.62 -5.90
CA PRO A 222 -5.34 -33.54 -6.65
C PRO A 222 -6.07 -34.58 -7.50
N ASP A 223 -7.32 -34.92 -7.13
CA ASP A 223 -8.19 -35.85 -7.90
C ASP A 223 -9.08 -35.13 -8.93
N GLY A 224 -8.85 -33.83 -9.18
CA GLY A 224 -9.51 -33.04 -10.23
C GLY A 224 -10.89 -32.50 -9.87
N LYS A 225 -11.30 -32.52 -8.60
CA LYS A 225 -12.56 -31.93 -8.16
C LYS A 225 -12.37 -30.46 -7.79
N ILE A 226 -13.38 -29.66 -8.03
CA ILE A 226 -13.41 -28.27 -7.60
C ILE A 226 -13.89 -28.20 -6.14
N ARG A 227 -13.18 -27.44 -5.31
CA ARG A 227 -13.57 -27.14 -3.93
C ARG A 227 -14.86 -26.34 -3.87
N ALA A 228 -15.71 -26.65 -2.90
CA ALA A 228 -16.87 -25.81 -2.61
C ALA A 228 -16.42 -24.41 -2.13
N SER A 229 -17.25 -23.40 -2.35
CA SER A 229 -16.91 -22.00 -2.10
C SER A 229 -16.53 -21.68 -0.63
N ASP A 230 -17.06 -22.42 0.32
CA ASP A 230 -16.85 -22.27 1.77
C ASP A 230 -15.92 -23.37 2.35
N GLU A 231 -15.41 -24.28 1.51
CA GLU A 231 -14.51 -25.34 1.95
C GLU A 231 -13.08 -24.82 2.11
N VAL A 232 -12.45 -25.13 3.24
CA VAL A 232 -11.02 -24.81 3.47
C VAL A 232 -10.16 -25.59 2.48
N VAL A 233 -9.28 -24.87 1.78
CA VAL A 233 -8.33 -25.46 0.84
C VAL A 233 -7.32 -26.36 1.55
N LYS A 234 -6.68 -27.29 0.82
CA LYS A 234 -5.78 -28.28 1.40
C LYS A 234 -4.43 -28.29 0.66
N PRO A 235 -3.37 -28.81 1.31
CA PRO A 235 -2.07 -29.00 0.63
C PRO A 235 -2.24 -29.81 -0.65
N ASN A 236 -1.56 -29.34 -1.70
CA ASN A 236 -1.60 -29.84 -3.07
C ASN A 236 -2.81 -29.44 -3.93
N ASP A 237 -3.78 -28.68 -3.40
CA ASP A 237 -4.77 -28.06 -4.26
C ASP A 237 -4.06 -27.09 -5.22
N LYS A 238 -4.48 -27.08 -6.49
CA LYS A 238 -4.07 -26.08 -7.47
C LYS A 238 -5.09 -24.95 -7.44
N TYR A 239 -4.64 -23.72 -7.59
CA TYR A 239 -5.55 -22.60 -7.68
C TYR A 239 -5.42 -21.82 -8.98
N THR A 240 -6.53 -21.23 -9.40
CA THR A 240 -6.63 -20.20 -10.44
C THR A 240 -7.33 -18.99 -9.82
N TRP A 241 -6.64 -17.86 -9.75
CA TRP A 241 -7.14 -16.60 -9.21
C TRP A 241 -7.28 -15.58 -10.33
N LEU A 242 -8.46 -14.97 -10.44
CA LEU A 242 -8.71 -13.86 -11.36
C LEU A 242 -8.76 -12.54 -10.58
N PHE A 243 -7.89 -11.62 -10.91
CA PHE A 243 -7.88 -10.27 -10.33
C PHE A 243 -8.89 -9.34 -11.02
N HIS A 244 -9.29 -8.25 -10.35
CA HIS A 244 -10.15 -7.23 -10.96
C HIS A 244 -9.52 -6.56 -12.19
N THR A 245 -8.20 -6.59 -12.30
CA THR A 245 -7.45 -6.13 -13.48
C THR A 245 -7.59 -7.04 -14.71
N GLY A 246 -8.29 -8.17 -14.60
CA GLY A 246 -8.34 -9.20 -15.63
C GLY A 246 -7.10 -10.11 -15.67
N TYR A 247 -6.12 -9.90 -14.78
CA TYR A 247 -4.95 -10.79 -14.68
C TYR A 247 -5.32 -12.11 -14.02
N GLU A 248 -4.91 -13.22 -14.64
CA GLU A 248 -5.07 -14.58 -14.10
C GLU A 248 -3.74 -15.06 -13.50
N MET A 249 -3.78 -15.55 -12.27
CA MET A 249 -2.64 -16.17 -11.58
C MET A 249 -2.95 -17.62 -11.26
N LYS A 250 -1.99 -18.50 -11.49
CA LYS A 250 -2.07 -19.93 -11.12
C LYS A 250 -0.97 -20.29 -10.15
N GLY A 251 -1.29 -21.18 -9.23
CA GLY A 251 -0.33 -21.67 -8.26
C GLY A 251 -0.83 -22.92 -7.54
N LYS A 252 -0.20 -23.21 -6.42
CA LYS A 252 -0.42 -24.41 -5.64
C LYS A 252 -0.41 -24.09 -4.14
N VAL A 253 -1.32 -24.68 -3.41
CA VAL A 253 -1.32 -24.69 -1.94
C VAL A 253 -0.24 -25.64 -1.46
N LEU A 254 0.67 -25.15 -0.62
CA LEU A 254 1.79 -25.91 -0.08
C LEU A 254 1.50 -26.46 1.33
N GLU A 255 0.89 -25.64 2.17
CA GLU A 255 0.58 -25.99 3.56
C GLU A 255 -0.67 -25.25 4.03
N VAL A 256 -1.47 -25.92 4.84
CA VAL A 256 -2.57 -25.32 5.61
C VAL A 256 -2.54 -25.96 7.00
N ILE A 257 -2.33 -25.14 8.03
CA ILE A 257 -2.44 -25.54 9.44
C ILE A 257 -3.57 -24.71 10.03
N ASP A 258 -4.59 -25.39 10.49
CA ASP A 258 -5.83 -24.78 10.97
C ASP A 258 -5.56 -23.67 11.97
N ASN A 259 -6.16 -22.50 11.72
CA ASN A 259 -6.03 -21.30 12.52
C ASN A 259 -4.56 -20.83 12.82
N SER A 260 -3.59 -21.27 12.03
CA SER A 260 -2.17 -21.00 12.29
C SER A 260 -1.40 -20.56 11.07
N SER A 261 -1.46 -21.30 9.96
CA SER A 261 -0.68 -20.93 8.77
C SER A 261 -1.34 -21.32 7.45
N PHE A 262 -1.05 -20.52 6.42
CA PHE A 262 -1.40 -20.78 5.03
C PHE A 262 -0.22 -20.46 4.13
N LYS A 263 0.27 -21.44 3.38
CA LYS A 263 1.43 -21.33 2.52
C LYS A 263 1.12 -21.76 1.10
N PHE A 264 1.54 -20.96 0.11
CA PHE A 264 1.25 -21.23 -1.30
C PHE A 264 2.34 -20.64 -2.21
N THR A 265 2.48 -21.18 -3.42
CA THR A 265 3.30 -20.56 -4.47
C THR A 265 2.61 -19.30 -4.97
N PHE A 266 3.35 -18.24 -5.35
CA PHE A 266 2.76 -16.99 -5.78
C PHE A 266 3.29 -16.59 -7.17
N GLY A 267 2.50 -16.90 -8.18
CA GLY A 267 2.85 -16.68 -9.57
C GLY A 267 3.70 -17.81 -10.17
N LYS A 268 4.21 -17.54 -11.36
CA LYS A 268 5.10 -18.45 -12.08
C LYS A 268 6.53 -18.28 -11.57
N LYS A 269 7.34 -19.33 -11.72
CA LYS A 269 8.79 -19.27 -11.53
C LYS A 269 9.38 -18.10 -12.32
N GLU A 270 10.14 -17.27 -11.63
CA GLU A 270 10.78 -16.10 -12.23
C GLU A 270 11.95 -16.47 -13.13
N PRO A 271 12.22 -15.69 -14.20
CA PRO A 271 13.48 -15.78 -14.91
C PRO A 271 14.65 -15.49 -13.95
N GLY A 272 15.56 -16.46 -13.79
CA GLY A 272 16.73 -16.33 -12.92
C GLY A 272 16.49 -16.77 -11.46
N SER A 273 15.33 -17.34 -11.13
CA SER A 273 15.09 -18.06 -9.88
C SER A 273 15.09 -19.56 -10.14
N ASP A 274 15.64 -20.33 -9.19
CA ASP A 274 15.61 -21.81 -9.23
C ASP A 274 14.35 -22.38 -8.58
N GLU A 275 13.63 -21.55 -7.79
CA GLU A 275 12.46 -21.92 -7.00
C GLU A 275 11.24 -21.06 -7.35
N ASP A 276 10.05 -21.57 -7.04
CA ASP A 276 8.83 -20.78 -7.11
C ASP A 276 8.83 -19.70 -6.01
N VAL A 277 8.28 -18.53 -6.32
CA VAL A 277 7.98 -17.53 -5.30
C VAL A 277 6.94 -18.09 -4.34
N VAL A 278 7.20 -17.97 -3.06
CA VAL A 278 6.36 -18.52 -1.99
C VAL A 278 5.86 -17.41 -1.09
N VAL A 279 4.57 -17.46 -0.78
CA VAL A 279 3.95 -16.67 0.27
C VAL A 279 3.59 -17.61 1.42
N ASN A 280 3.99 -17.22 2.63
CA ASN A 280 3.60 -17.85 3.88
C ASN A 280 2.91 -16.82 4.76
N VAL A 281 1.69 -17.13 5.19
CA VAL A 281 0.89 -16.29 6.09
C VAL A 281 0.71 -17.03 7.40
N THR A 282 1.05 -16.39 8.51
CA THR A 282 0.80 -16.91 9.86
C THR A 282 -0.21 -16.04 10.58
N PHE A 283 -1.01 -16.68 11.44
CA PHE A 283 -2.09 -16.06 12.19
C PHE A 283 -1.85 -16.28 13.69
N ASN A 284 -1.89 -15.23 14.48
CA ASN A 284 -1.70 -15.29 15.92
C ASN A 284 -2.72 -14.38 16.63
N GLU A 285 -3.19 -14.79 17.78
CA GLU A 285 -3.92 -13.89 18.67
C GLU A 285 -2.94 -12.99 19.42
N ARG A 286 -3.22 -11.68 19.42
CA ARG A 286 -2.42 -10.72 20.14
C ARG A 286 -3.27 -9.55 20.66
N ASP A 287 -3.34 -9.41 21.98
CA ASP A 287 -4.04 -8.31 22.64
C ASP A 287 -5.50 -8.14 22.18
N GLY A 288 -6.21 -9.24 21.98
CA GLY A 288 -7.61 -9.26 21.53
C GLY A 288 -7.81 -8.93 20.05
N MET A 289 -6.75 -8.99 19.25
CA MET A 289 -6.76 -8.85 17.79
C MET A 289 -6.11 -10.06 17.13
N THR A 290 -6.36 -10.25 15.86
CA THR A 290 -5.61 -11.18 15.01
C THR A 290 -4.41 -10.47 14.39
N GLU A 291 -3.19 -10.92 14.71
CA GLU A 291 -1.96 -10.56 14.00
C GLU A 291 -1.81 -11.48 12.80
N ILE A 292 -1.70 -10.89 11.61
CA ILE A 292 -1.31 -11.55 10.38
C ILE A 292 0.15 -11.20 10.12
N GLU A 293 1.02 -12.21 9.93
CA GLU A 293 2.36 -11.99 9.40
C GLU A 293 2.47 -12.70 8.04
N LEU A 294 2.69 -11.93 6.99
CA LEU A 294 2.93 -12.40 5.64
C LEU A 294 4.41 -12.31 5.31
N THR A 295 5.00 -13.42 4.89
CA THR A 295 6.35 -13.48 4.34
C THR A 295 6.28 -13.92 2.88
N GLN A 296 6.86 -13.14 1.97
CA GLN A 296 7.11 -13.55 0.58
C GLN A 296 8.59 -13.79 0.38
N SER A 297 8.97 -14.90 -0.25
CA SER A 297 10.36 -15.36 -0.39
C SER A 297 10.62 -16.01 -1.75
N ASN A 298 11.90 -16.35 -2.00
CA ASN A 298 12.40 -16.98 -3.24
C ASN A 298 12.25 -16.06 -4.46
N MET A 299 12.26 -14.75 -4.26
CA MET A 299 12.29 -13.79 -5.36
C MET A 299 13.71 -13.69 -5.93
N ALA A 300 13.82 -13.48 -7.24
CA ALA A 300 15.13 -13.31 -7.88
C ALA A 300 15.75 -11.95 -7.53
N ASP A 301 17.06 -11.92 -7.24
CA ASP A 301 17.82 -10.67 -7.04
C ASP A 301 18.33 -10.12 -8.38
N ASN A 302 17.40 -9.87 -9.29
CA ASN A 302 17.64 -9.19 -10.55
C ASN A 302 16.62 -8.04 -10.73
N ASP A 303 16.79 -7.21 -11.74
CA ASP A 303 15.91 -6.04 -11.95
C ASP A 303 14.43 -6.42 -12.11
N TYR A 304 14.15 -7.58 -12.72
CA TYR A 304 12.80 -8.08 -12.86
C TYR A 304 12.19 -8.46 -11.51
N GLY A 305 12.89 -9.24 -10.70
CA GLY A 305 12.46 -9.67 -9.36
C GLY A 305 12.28 -8.48 -8.42
N LYS A 306 13.21 -7.50 -8.46
CA LYS A 306 13.12 -6.28 -7.64
C LYS A 306 11.86 -5.47 -7.92
N VAL A 307 11.50 -5.31 -9.19
CA VAL A 307 10.32 -4.50 -9.57
C VAL A 307 9.04 -5.30 -9.47
N ASN A 308 8.96 -6.47 -10.10
CA ASN A 308 7.68 -7.17 -10.26
C ASN A 308 7.27 -7.98 -9.04
N TYR A 309 8.23 -8.41 -8.21
CA TYR A 309 7.92 -9.20 -7.03
C TYR A 309 8.25 -8.48 -5.73
N ASN A 310 9.43 -7.87 -5.57
CA ASN A 310 9.72 -7.17 -4.33
C ASN A 310 8.87 -5.90 -4.20
N LEU A 311 9.08 -4.90 -5.05
CA LEU A 311 8.35 -3.63 -5.00
C LEU A 311 6.84 -3.83 -5.19
N SER A 312 6.44 -4.45 -6.30
CA SER A 312 5.01 -4.56 -6.65
C SER A 312 4.22 -5.36 -5.64
N CYS A 313 4.77 -6.49 -5.16
CA CYS A 313 4.08 -7.31 -4.18
C CYS A 313 4.05 -6.66 -2.79
N MET A 314 5.13 -5.98 -2.36
CA MET A 314 5.11 -5.26 -1.08
C MET A 314 4.00 -4.21 -1.04
N VAL A 315 3.91 -3.38 -2.07
CA VAL A 315 2.86 -2.36 -2.17
C VAL A 315 1.47 -2.99 -2.32
N GLY A 316 1.36 -4.06 -3.13
CA GLY A 316 0.13 -4.80 -3.32
C GLY A 316 -0.38 -5.44 -2.03
N TRP A 317 0.48 -6.14 -1.29
CA TRP A 317 0.10 -6.74 -0.01
C TRP A 317 -0.28 -5.69 1.03
N SER A 318 0.46 -4.57 1.11
CA SER A 318 0.07 -3.44 1.97
C SER A 318 -1.35 -2.96 1.64
N TYR A 319 -1.65 -2.77 0.36
CA TYR A 319 -2.97 -2.36 -0.10
C TYR A 319 -4.05 -3.38 0.29
N PHE A 320 -3.88 -4.65 -0.06
CA PHE A 320 -4.92 -5.66 0.14
C PHE A 320 -5.10 -6.07 1.61
N MET A 321 -4.04 -6.19 2.41
CA MET A 321 -4.18 -6.51 3.83
C MET A 321 -4.89 -5.37 4.58
N THR A 322 -4.60 -4.11 4.24
CA THR A 322 -5.35 -2.98 4.79
C THR A 322 -6.82 -3.00 4.33
N ASN A 323 -7.12 -3.48 3.10
CA ASN A 323 -8.50 -3.69 2.66
C ASN A 323 -9.22 -4.76 3.48
N LEU A 324 -8.57 -5.89 3.75
CA LEU A 324 -9.12 -6.93 4.62
C LEU A 324 -9.48 -6.36 5.99
N ARG A 325 -8.58 -5.56 6.58
CA ARG A 325 -8.82 -4.88 7.84
C ARG A 325 -10.02 -3.92 7.76
N SER A 326 -10.11 -3.11 6.71
CA SER A 326 -11.24 -2.20 6.49
C SER A 326 -12.57 -2.94 6.43
N ILE A 327 -12.62 -4.08 5.73
CA ILE A 327 -13.82 -4.90 5.63
C ILE A 327 -14.26 -5.41 7.02
N PHE A 328 -13.34 -5.89 7.86
CA PHE A 328 -13.67 -6.36 9.20
C PHE A 328 -14.08 -5.21 10.14
N GLU A 329 -13.38 -4.09 10.10
CA GLU A 329 -13.56 -3.01 11.06
C GLU A 329 -14.68 -2.02 10.68
N SER A 330 -15.00 -1.88 9.39
CA SER A 330 -15.99 -0.91 8.90
C SER A 330 -16.96 -1.44 7.84
N GLY A 331 -16.78 -2.66 7.36
CA GLY A 331 -17.57 -3.22 6.26
C GLY A 331 -17.25 -2.62 4.89
N PHE A 332 -16.24 -1.75 4.79
CA PHE A 332 -15.92 -1.03 3.56
C PHE A 332 -14.82 -1.71 2.75
N ASP A 333 -15.14 -2.10 1.51
CA ASP A 333 -14.22 -2.62 0.51
C ASP A 333 -13.85 -1.50 -0.48
N TYR A 334 -12.60 -1.02 -0.41
CA TYR A 334 -12.14 0.09 -1.25
C TYR A 334 -11.45 -0.34 -2.56
N ARG A 335 -11.52 -1.62 -2.91
CA ARG A 335 -10.98 -2.09 -4.21
C ARG A 335 -11.76 -1.48 -5.36
N GLU A 336 -11.04 -1.08 -6.40
CA GLU A 336 -11.65 -0.75 -7.69
C GLU A 336 -12.07 -2.05 -8.38
N LYS A 337 -13.38 -2.21 -8.63
CA LYS A 337 -13.96 -3.43 -9.21
C LYS A 337 -14.17 -3.34 -10.71
N GLU A 338 -14.15 -2.13 -11.27
CA GLU A 338 -14.12 -1.92 -12.71
C GLU A 338 -12.71 -2.20 -13.24
N GLU A 339 -12.58 -3.08 -14.25
CA GLU A 339 -11.29 -3.55 -14.76
C GLU A 339 -10.37 -2.40 -15.17
N TYR A 340 -10.90 -1.39 -15.86
CA TYR A 340 -10.11 -0.22 -16.26
C TYR A 340 -9.56 0.55 -15.05
N LEU A 341 -10.41 0.85 -14.06
CA LEU A 341 -10.01 1.57 -12.85
C LEU A 341 -9.02 0.75 -12.02
N ALA A 342 -9.24 -0.57 -11.92
CA ALA A 342 -8.33 -1.47 -11.24
C ALA A 342 -6.94 -1.47 -11.89
N LYS A 343 -6.86 -1.51 -13.22
CA LYS A 343 -5.58 -1.43 -13.96
C LYS A 343 -4.84 -0.13 -13.68
N VAL A 344 -5.54 1.01 -13.72
CA VAL A 344 -4.94 2.32 -13.49
C VAL A 344 -4.49 2.48 -12.03
N SER A 345 -5.30 2.04 -11.07
CA SER A 345 -5.00 2.17 -9.64
C SER A 345 -3.85 1.26 -9.18
N THR A 346 -3.61 0.14 -9.88
CA THR A 346 -2.50 -0.78 -9.59
C THR A 346 -1.23 -0.50 -10.39
N ALA A 347 -1.26 0.43 -11.35
CA ALA A 347 -0.07 0.83 -12.08
C ALA A 347 0.91 1.55 -11.14
N TYR A 348 2.10 0.99 -10.96
CA TYR A 348 3.14 1.53 -10.06
C TYR A 348 3.88 2.74 -10.63
N SER A 349 3.87 2.89 -11.94
CA SER A 349 4.29 4.08 -12.66
C SER A 349 3.35 4.31 -13.83
N LEU A 350 2.55 5.37 -13.78
CA LEU A 350 1.99 5.96 -14.98
C LEU A 350 3.15 6.62 -15.72
N GLU A 351 3.23 6.50 -17.03
CA GLU A 351 4.20 7.26 -17.82
C GLU A 351 4.09 8.76 -17.49
N ARG A 352 5.24 9.44 -17.47
CA ARG A 352 5.32 10.89 -17.20
C ARG A 352 4.50 11.70 -18.18
#